data_193881a447c04324b566d628f79267a3
#
_entry.id   193881a447c04324b566d628f79267a3
#
_cell.length_a   1.000
_cell.length_b   1.000
_cell.length_c   1.000
_cell.angle_alpha   90.00
_cell.angle_beta   90.00
_cell.angle_gamma   90.00
#
_symmetry.space_group_name_H-M   'P 1'
#
loop_
_entity.id
_entity.type
_entity.pdbx_description
1 polymer ?
#
loop_
_entity_poly.entity_id
_entity_poly.type
_entity_poly.pdbx_seq_one_letter_code
_entity_poly.pdbx_strand_id
1 'polypeptide(L)'
;IDDDAYPDAHWLEYAVREFGDSTVGAVGGPGVTPPGDGFLARIGGRVYDNLLVSGNYRYRYKAGGICRDVDDYPSCNLLVRKSILDRIKGYRKDFWPGEDTLLCKDILETGARIYYNPWVVVYHHRRPLFGPHLRQLGRYAFHRGYFVKRYPSNSLHLSYFVPSLFVLYLAVLAASVWFLPAWARVAGVVPLGFY
;
A
#
# COMPACT_ATOMS: atom_id res chain seq x y z
N ILE A 1 -0.46 -9.78 -11.63
CA ILE A 1 -1.70 -8.98 -11.59
C ILE A 1 -2.75 -9.82 -10.88
N ASP A 2 -3.52 -9.21 -9.97
CA ASP A 2 -4.60 -9.87 -9.24
C ASP A 2 -5.81 -10.14 -10.14
N ASP A 3 -6.72 -11.04 -9.72
CA ASP A 3 -7.91 -11.45 -10.48
C ASP A 3 -9.00 -10.35 -10.56
N ASP A 4 -8.92 -9.35 -9.70
CA ASP A 4 -9.77 -8.16 -9.70
C ASP A 4 -9.06 -6.92 -10.30
N ALA A 5 -8.09 -7.16 -11.21
CA ALA A 5 -7.31 -6.11 -11.85
C ALA A 5 -7.06 -6.39 -13.34
N TYR A 6 -6.92 -5.31 -14.12
CA TYR A 6 -6.55 -5.39 -15.54
C TYR A 6 -5.55 -4.31 -15.93
N PRO A 7 -4.61 -4.59 -16.87
CA PRO A 7 -3.55 -3.67 -17.21
C PRO A 7 -4.04 -2.56 -18.16
N ASP A 8 -3.34 -1.42 -18.14
CA ASP A 8 -3.40 -0.43 -19.21
C ASP A 8 -2.83 -1.00 -20.53
N ALA A 9 -3.24 -0.45 -21.66
CA ALA A 9 -2.82 -0.93 -22.98
C ALA A 9 -1.30 -0.95 -23.17
N HIS A 10 -0.57 -0.01 -22.56
CA HIS A 10 0.90 0.12 -22.65
C HIS A 10 1.65 -0.45 -21.45
N TRP A 11 0.93 -1.08 -20.51
CA TRP A 11 1.48 -1.60 -19.26
C TRP A 11 2.73 -2.47 -19.44
N LEU A 12 2.64 -3.46 -20.36
CA LEU A 12 3.74 -4.39 -20.60
C LEU A 12 4.92 -3.70 -21.29
N GLU A 13 4.66 -2.79 -22.21
CA GLU A 13 5.67 -2.02 -22.93
C GLU A 13 6.54 -1.21 -21.95
N TYR A 14 5.90 -0.45 -21.06
CA TYR A 14 6.62 0.33 -20.05
C TYR A 14 7.37 -0.55 -19.06
N ALA A 15 6.77 -1.67 -18.62
CA ALA A 15 7.42 -2.56 -17.68
C ALA A 15 8.67 -3.24 -18.28
N VAL A 16 8.59 -3.73 -19.53
CA VAL A 16 9.69 -4.43 -20.19
C VAL A 16 10.89 -3.52 -20.44
N ARG A 17 10.67 -2.25 -20.73
CA ARG A 17 11.76 -1.26 -20.90
C ARG A 17 12.66 -1.18 -19.66
N GLU A 18 12.08 -1.23 -18.46
CA GLU A 18 12.83 -1.14 -17.21
C GLU A 18 13.73 -2.37 -16.97
N PHE A 19 13.35 -3.52 -17.51
CA PHE A 19 14.18 -4.72 -17.47
C PHE A 19 15.39 -4.67 -18.44
N GLY A 20 15.56 -3.61 -19.23
CA GLY A 20 16.80 -3.33 -19.95
C GLY A 20 17.99 -3.09 -19.02
N ASP A 21 17.75 -2.56 -17.81
CA ASP A 21 18.73 -2.51 -16.72
C ASP A 21 18.80 -3.88 -16.04
N SER A 22 19.96 -4.53 -16.09
CA SER A 22 20.18 -5.86 -15.49
C SER A 22 20.10 -5.86 -13.97
N THR A 23 20.22 -4.71 -13.31
CA THR A 23 20.08 -4.57 -11.86
C THR A 23 18.62 -4.58 -11.41
N VAL A 24 17.67 -4.32 -12.31
CA VAL A 24 16.25 -4.34 -12.03
C VAL A 24 15.73 -5.78 -11.99
N GLY A 25 15.37 -6.25 -10.81
CA GLY A 25 14.80 -7.59 -10.57
C GLY A 25 13.28 -7.61 -10.59
N ALA A 26 12.65 -6.49 -10.26
CA ALA A 26 11.21 -6.35 -10.32
C ALA A 26 10.78 -4.92 -10.71
N VAL A 27 9.61 -4.81 -11.34
CA VAL A 27 8.99 -3.54 -11.75
C VAL A 27 7.58 -3.48 -11.19
N GLY A 28 7.29 -2.41 -10.45
CA GLY A 28 5.95 -2.09 -9.96
C GLY A 28 5.40 -0.82 -10.60
N GLY A 29 4.08 -0.67 -10.55
CA GLY A 29 3.40 0.51 -11.05
C GLY A 29 2.05 0.73 -10.35
N PRO A 30 1.41 1.90 -10.47
CA PRO A 30 0.22 2.23 -9.69
C PRO A 30 -0.96 1.31 -10.01
N GLY A 31 -1.69 0.95 -8.94
CA GLY A 31 -3.01 0.31 -9.03
C GLY A 31 -4.10 1.37 -8.89
N VAL A 32 -4.63 1.83 -10.01
CA VAL A 32 -5.60 2.92 -10.07
C VAL A 32 -7.02 2.35 -10.01
N THR A 33 -7.92 3.01 -9.30
CA THR A 33 -9.33 2.61 -9.30
C THR A 33 -9.97 2.90 -10.67
N PRO A 34 -10.63 1.92 -11.31
CA PRO A 34 -11.29 2.12 -12.59
C PRO A 34 -12.34 3.25 -12.52
N PRO A 35 -12.41 4.13 -13.52
CA PRO A 35 -13.41 5.21 -13.54
C PRO A 35 -14.85 4.70 -13.63
N GLY A 36 -15.04 3.48 -14.17
CA GLY A 36 -16.35 2.81 -14.30
C GLY A 36 -16.83 2.11 -13.02
N ASP A 37 -16.02 2.06 -11.97
CA ASP A 37 -16.41 1.42 -10.72
C ASP A 37 -17.57 2.13 -10.02
N GLY A 38 -18.31 1.36 -9.21
CA GLY A 38 -19.40 1.90 -8.41
C GLY A 38 -18.97 3.01 -7.46
N PHE A 39 -19.89 3.87 -7.08
CA PHE A 39 -19.63 5.08 -6.28
C PHE A 39 -18.80 4.80 -5.01
N LEU A 40 -19.17 3.79 -4.20
CA LEU A 40 -18.45 3.47 -2.97
C LEU A 40 -17.04 2.92 -3.19
N ALA A 41 -16.81 2.19 -4.29
CA ALA A 41 -15.47 1.72 -4.66
C ALA A 41 -14.57 2.89 -5.08
N ARG A 42 -15.12 3.85 -5.86
CA ARG A 42 -14.39 5.06 -6.24
C ARG A 42 -14.04 5.95 -5.05
N ILE A 43 -14.96 6.09 -4.07
CA ILE A 43 -14.64 6.79 -2.81
C ILE A 43 -13.50 6.06 -2.08
N GLY A 44 -13.55 4.72 -1.97
CA GLY A 44 -12.46 3.93 -1.40
C GLY A 44 -11.12 4.18 -2.09
N GLY A 45 -11.13 4.28 -3.43
CA GLY A 45 -9.93 4.65 -4.20
C GLY A 45 -9.41 6.05 -3.88
N ARG A 46 -10.30 7.04 -3.70
CA ARG A 46 -9.92 8.40 -3.29
C ARG A 46 -9.33 8.44 -1.88
N VAL A 47 -9.82 7.61 -0.98
CA VAL A 47 -9.24 7.45 0.36
C VAL A 47 -7.78 6.99 0.26
N TYR A 48 -7.49 5.97 -0.57
CA TYR A 48 -6.10 5.51 -0.77
C TYR A 48 -5.20 6.55 -1.47
N ASP A 49 -5.74 7.37 -2.36
CA ASP A 49 -5.01 8.47 -3.03
C ASP A 49 -4.79 9.69 -2.11
N ASN A 50 -5.38 9.73 -0.93
CA ASN A 50 -5.26 10.83 0.00
C ASN A 50 -3.89 10.82 0.72
N LEU A 51 -3.25 12.00 0.81
CA LEU A 51 -1.95 12.16 1.46
C LEU A 51 -1.99 11.80 2.94
N LEU A 52 -3.06 12.15 3.64
CA LEU A 52 -3.20 11.90 5.08
C LEU A 52 -3.42 10.42 5.40
N VAL A 53 -3.98 9.66 4.46
CA VAL A 53 -4.23 8.23 4.63
C VAL A 53 -3.02 7.39 4.21
N SER A 54 -2.50 7.65 3.01
CA SER A 54 -1.42 6.83 2.42
C SER A 54 -0.04 7.46 2.55
N GLY A 55 0.05 8.72 2.97
CA GLY A 55 1.33 9.40 3.16
C GLY A 55 2.21 9.30 1.91
N ASN A 56 3.46 8.90 2.11
CA ASN A 56 4.44 8.73 1.05
C ASN A 56 4.12 7.57 0.10
N TYR A 57 3.17 6.67 0.44
CA TYR A 57 2.78 5.52 -0.39
C TYR A 57 1.62 5.82 -1.35
N ARG A 58 1.06 7.04 -1.36
CA ARG A 58 -0.03 7.43 -2.28
C ARG A 58 0.30 7.21 -3.75
N TYR A 59 1.58 7.25 -4.14
CA TYR A 59 2.03 6.97 -5.50
C TYR A 59 1.61 5.57 -6.00
N ARG A 60 1.36 4.62 -5.09
CA ARG A 60 0.86 3.28 -5.42
C ARG A 60 -0.57 3.26 -5.96
N TYR A 61 -1.32 4.34 -5.77
CA TYR A 61 -2.76 4.42 -6.05
C TYR A 61 -3.14 5.47 -7.08
N LYS A 62 -2.15 6.21 -7.58
CA LYS A 62 -2.34 7.31 -8.52
C LYS A 62 -1.37 7.21 -9.68
N ALA A 63 -1.89 7.27 -10.93
CA ALA A 63 -1.06 7.37 -12.11
C ALA A 63 -0.26 8.68 -12.15
N GLY A 64 0.90 8.65 -12.78
CA GLY A 64 1.83 9.79 -12.89
C GLY A 64 2.76 9.94 -11.70
N GLY A 65 3.72 10.84 -11.82
CA GLY A 65 4.76 11.07 -10.82
C GLY A 65 6.15 10.70 -11.36
N ILE A 66 7.06 10.36 -10.45
CA ILE A 66 8.46 10.06 -10.77
C ILE A 66 8.79 8.58 -10.52
N CYS A 67 9.63 8.04 -11.40
CA CYS A 67 10.24 6.73 -11.21
C CYS A 67 11.15 6.72 -9.96
N ARG A 68 11.21 5.59 -9.25
CA ARG A 68 12.04 5.45 -8.04
C ARG A 68 12.33 4.01 -7.70
N ASP A 69 13.37 3.77 -6.92
CA ASP A 69 13.53 2.51 -6.24
C ASP A 69 12.58 2.41 -5.05
N VAL A 70 12.09 1.20 -4.81
CA VAL A 70 11.21 0.89 -3.68
C VAL A 70 11.66 -0.40 -2.99
N ASP A 71 11.37 -0.52 -1.71
CA ASP A 71 11.75 -1.67 -0.88
C ASP A 71 10.60 -2.67 -0.66
N ASP A 72 9.36 -2.23 -0.88
CA ASP A 72 8.15 -3.02 -0.71
C ASP A 72 7.10 -2.59 -1.73
N TYR A 73 6.48 -3.57 -2.41
CA TYR A 73 5.46 -3.30 -3.41
C TYR A 73 4.37 -4.38 -3.43
N PRO A 74 3.06 -3.99 -3.53
CA PRO A 74 1.98 -4.97 -3.57
C PRO A 74 1.97 -5.77 -4.87
N SER A 75 1.67 -7.06 -4.76
CA SER A 75 1.64 -8.03 -5.86
C SER A 75 0.61 -7.73 -6.96
N CYS A 76 -0.40 -6.92 -6.64
CA CYS A 76 -1.45 -6.57 -7.60
C CYS A 76 -0.92 -5.92 -8.89
N ASN A 77 0.26 -5.29 -8.83
CA ASN A 77 0.95 -4.75 -10.00
C ASN A 77 2.48 -4.85 -9.83
N LEU A 78 2.98 -6.07 -9.82
CA LEU A 78 4.40 -6.36 -9.67
C LEU A 78 4.83 -7.40 -10.71
N LEU A 79 5.76 -7.02 -11.60
CA LEU A 79 6.43 -7.93 -12.51
C LEU A 79 7.79 -8.29 -11.92
N VAL A 80 8.15 -9.56 -11.95
CA VAL A 80 9.42 -10.04 -11.42
C VAL A 80 10.18 -10.76 -12.52
N ARG A 81 11.47 -10.47 -12.64
CA ARG A 81 12.36 -11.17 -13.57
C ARG A 81 12.36 -12.66 -13.24
N LYS A 82 12.08 -13.52 -14.24
CA LYS A 82 11.95 -14.96 -14.02
C LYS A 82 13.18 -15.57 -13.34
N SER A 83 14.39 -15.17 -13.73
CA SER A 83 15.63 -15.68 -13.12
C SER A 83 15.76 -15.34 -11.64
N ILE A 84 15.25 -14.17 -11.20
CA ILE A 84 15.17 -13.80 -9.78
C ILE A 84 14.14 -14.66 -9.08
N LEU A 85 12.94 -14.82 -9.68
CA LEU A 85 11.85 -15.61 -9.10
C LEU A 85 12.26 -17.08 -8.92
N ASP A 86 12.98 -17.65 -9.91
CA ASP A 86 13.51 -19.02 -9.84
C ASP A 86 14.57 -19.14 -8.72
N ARG A 87 15.44 -18.15 -8.58
CA ARG A 87 16.48 -18.09 -7.55
C ARG A 87 15.92 -18.07 -6.13
N ILE A 88 14.86 -17.28 -5.89
CA ILE A 88 14.22 -17.16 -4.58
C ILE A 88 13.12 -18.21 -4.35
N LYS A 89 12.84 -19.07 -5.33
CA LYS A 89 11.83 -20.15 -5.32
C LYS A 89 10.38 -19.63 -5.18
N GLY A 90 10.11 -18.42 -5.68
CA GLY A 90 8.80 -17.82 -5.69
C GLY A 90 8.28 -17.35 -4.34
N TYR A 91 6.97 -17.33 -4.18
CA TYR A 91 6.30 -16.90 -2.95
C TYR A 91 6.46 -17.92 -1.81
N ARG A 92 6.66 -17.41 -0.60
CA ARG A 92 6.63 -18.24 0.61
C ARG A 92 5.19 -18.64 0.93
N LYS A 93 4.92 -19.95 1.02
CA LYS A 93 3.56 -20.49 1.24
C LYS A 93 3.09 -20.39 2.70
N ASP A 94 4.00 -20.22 3.64
CA ASP A 94 3.75 -20.16 5.07
C ASP A 94 3.34 -18.74 5.55
N PHE A 95 3.23 -17.79 4.63
CA PHE A 95 2.98 -16.39 4.97
C PHE A 95 1.90 -15.78 4.08
N TRP A 96 0.68 -15.66 4.63
CA TRP A 96 -0.45 -15.00 3.97
C TRP A 96 -1.39 -14.39 5.02
N PRO A 97 -1.82 -13.11 4.84
CA PRO A 97 -1.37 -12.11 3.88
C PRO A 97 -0.02 -11.50 4.27
N GLY A 98 0.71 -10.98 3.27
CA GLY A 98 2.01 -10.32 3.41
C GLY A 98 3.13 -11.06 2.66
N GLU A 99 2.76 -12.05 1.86
CA GLU A 99 3.62 -12.79 0.95
C GLU A 99 4.34 -11.89 -0.05
N ASP A 100 3.71 -10.77 -0.46
CA ASP A 100 4.28 -9.75 -1.33
C ASP A 100 5.43 -8.98 -0.65
N THR A 101 5.28 -8.61 0.60
CA THR A 101 6.33 -7.95 1.39
C THR A 101 7.55 -8.88 1.55
N LEU A 102 7.34 -10.19 1.79
CA LEU A 102 8.44 -11.14 1.85
C LEU A 102 9.08 -11.38 0.49
N LEU A 103 8.28 -11.45 -0.58
CA LEU A 103 8.79 -11.54 -1.94
C LEU A 103 9.72 -10.37 -2.26
N CYS A 104 9.29 -9.14 -1.95
CA CYS A 104 10.11 -7.95 -2.14
C CYS A 104 11.42 -8.02 -1.34
N LYS A 105 11.35 -8.43 -0.07
CA LYS A 105 12.52 -8.64 0.76
C LYS A 105 13.48 -9.67 0.13
N ASP A 106 12.98 -10.82 -0.30
CA ASP A 106 13.78 -11.88 -0.90
C ASP A 106 14.42 -11.41 -2.24
N ILE A 107 13.71 -10.59 -3.03
CA ILE A 107 14.25 -9.96 -4.25
C ILE A 107 15.44 -9.04 -3.91
N LEU A 108 15.28 -8.15 -2.92
CA LEU A 108 16.33 -7.22 -2.51
C LEU A 108 17.56 -7.95 -1.94
N GLU A 109 17.37 -9.05 -1.23
CA GLU A 109 18.45 -9.90 -0.71
C GLU A 109 19.29 -10.58 -1.82
N THR A 110 18.77 -10.67 -3.05
CA THR A 110 19.57 -11.11 -4.19
C THR A 110 20.56 -10.05 -4.69
N GLY A 111 20.45 -8.80 -4.21
CA GLY A 111 21.15 -7.62 -4.72
C GLY A 111 20.44 -6.92 -5.88
N ALA A 112 19.27 -7.42 -6.30
CA ALA A 112 18.46 -6.79 -7.33
C ALA A 112 17.61 -5.64 -6.77
N ARG A 113 17.24 -4.69 -7.64
CA ARG A 113 16.40 -3.55 -7.31
C ARG A 113 14.94 -3.81 -7.66
N ILE A 114 14.03 -3.22 -6.89
CA ILE A 114 12.60 -3.12 -7.24
C ILE A 114 12.37 -1.69 -7.72
N TYR A 115 11.94 -1.53 -8.98
CA TYR A 115 11.79 -0.24 -9.61
C TYR A 115 10.33 0.11 -9.82
N TYR A 116 9.91 1.27 -9.35
CA TYR A 116 8.58 1.81 -9.58
C TYR A 116 8.58 2.70 -10.81
N ASN A 117 7.68 2.40 -11.77
CA ASN A 117 7.41 3.25 -12.92
C ASN A 117 5.92 3.68 -12.91
N PRO A 118 5.61 5.00 -12.84
CA PRO A 118 4.25 5.52 -12.78
C PRO A 118 3.40 5.28 -14.04
N TRP A 119 4.02 4.84 -15.13
CA TRP A 119 3.35 4.53 -16.40
C TRP A 119 2.98 3.04 -16.54
N VAL A 120 3.49 2.19 -15.66
CA VAL A 120 3.11 0.78 -15.56
C VAL A 120 1.79 0.67 -14.80
N VAL A 121 0.70 1.12 -15.42
CA VAL A 121 -0.60 1.29 -14.76
C VAL A 121 -1.42 0.00 -14.83
N VAL A 122 -2.02 -0.37 -13.70
CA VAL A 122 -3.05 -1.40 -13.59
C VAL A 122 -4.32 -0.78 -13.02
N TYR A 123 -5.46 -1.10 -13.60
CA TYR A 123 -6.77 -0.76 -13.05
C TYR A 123 -7.19 -1.87 -12.09
N HIS A 124 -7.35 -1.51 -10.81
CA HIS A 124 -7.65 -2.46 -9.75
C HIS A 124 -8.98 -2.11 -9.08
N HIS A 125 -9.95 -2.99 -9.18
CA HIS A 125 -11.28 -2.83 -8.60
C HIS A 125 -11.21 -2.80 -7.08
N ARG A 126 -11.68 -1.69 -6.49
CA ARG A 126 -11.66 -1.53 -5.05
C ARG A 126 -12.89 -2.14 -4.41
N ARG A 127 -12.70 -2.73 -3.24
CA ARG A 127 -13.83 -3.17 -2.42
C ARG A 127 -14.67 -1.97 -2.01
N PRO A 128 -16.00 -2.10 -2.01
CA PRO A 128 -16.88 -1.03 -1.54
C PRO A 128 -16.50 -0.58 -0.14
N LEU A 129 -16.52 0.75 0.08
CA LEU A 129 -16.23 1.36 1.36
C LEU A 129 -17.13 0.76 2.46
N PHE A 130 -16.69 0.85 3.73
CA PHE A 130 -17.29 0.28 4.94
C PHE A 130 -17.05 -1.23 5.10
N GLY A 131 -18.07 -2.08 5.17
CA GLY A 131 -17.96 -3.47 5.63
C GLY A 131 -16.81 -4.29 5.00
N PRO A 132 -16.80 -4.52 3.68
CA PRO A 132 -15.74 -5.27 3.01
C PRO A 132 -14.36 -4.61 3.15
N HIS A 133 -14.31 -3.28 3.03
CA HIS A 133 -13.08 -2.49 3.14
C HIS A 133 -12.49 -2.56 4.57
N LEU A 134 -13.30 -2.32 5.61
CA LEU A 134 -12.85 -2.38 7.00
C LEU A 134 -12.38 -3.78 7.39
N ARG A 135 -13.05 -4.83 6.90
CA ARG A 135 -12.61 -6.21 7.12
C ARG A 135 -11.24 -6.49 6.50
N GLN A 136 -10.99 -5.98 5.30
CA GLN A 136 -9.69 -6.08 4.63
C GLN A 136 -8.61 -5.34 5.42
N LEU A 137 -8.87 -4.08 5.82
CA LEU A 137 -7.94 -3.28 6.61
C LEU A 137 -7.62 -3.95 7.95
N GLY A 138 -8.63 -4.50 8.64
CA GLY A 138 -8.44 -5.22 9.89
C GLY A 138 -7.52 -6.43 9.75
N ARG A 139 -7.67 -7.22 8.68
CA ARG A 139 -6.76 -8.33 8.37
C ARG A 139 -5.34 -7.84 8.11
N TYR A 140 -5.15 -6.81 7.29
CA TYR A 140 -3.84 -6.25 7.01
C TYR A 140 -3.17 -5.68 8.27
N ALA A 141 -3.92 -4.97 9.11
CA ALA A 141 -3.40 -4.42 10.36
C ALA A 141 -2.94 -5.53 11.32
N PHE A 142 -3.72 -6.60 11.46
CA PHE A 142 -3.36 -7.76 12.28
C PHE A 142 -2.05 -8.41 11.79
N HIS A 143 -1.95 -8.69 10.49
CA HIS A 143 -0.76 -9.31 9.91
C HIS A 143 0.44 -8.36 9.92
N ARG A 144 0.23 -7.05 9.73
CA ARG A 144 1.30 -6.06 9.86
C ARG A 144 1.90 -6.07 11.28
N GLY A 145 1.07 -6.17 12.31
CA GLY A 145 1.54 -6.33 13.69
C GLY A 145 2.41 -7.58 13.88
N TYR A 146 2.03 -8.70 13.27
CA TYR A 146 2.83 -9.92 13.29
C TYR A 146 4.17 -9.76 12.54
N PHE A 147 4.15 -9.09 11.38
CA PHE A 147 5.35 -8.78 10.61
C PHE A 147 6.35 -7.92 11.37
N VAL A 148 5.88 -6.85 12.02
CA VAL A 148 6.73 -5.97 12.84
C VAL A 148 7.47 -6.78 13.92
N LYS A 149 6.79 -7.76 14.51
CA LYS A 149 7.40 -8.63 15.53
C LYS A 149 8.44 -9.59 14.96
N ARG A 150 8.23 -10.13 13.75
CA ARG A 150 9.09 -11.16 13.15
C ARG A 150 10.19 -10.60 12.23
N TYR A 151 9.90 -9.49 11.54
CA TYR A 151 10.78 -8.84 10.56
C TYR A 151 10.84 -7.32 10.80
N PRO A 152 11.38 -6.86 11.96
CA PRO A 152 11.34 -5.45 12.32
C PRO A 152 12.09 -4.55 11.33
N SER A 153 13.19 -5.02 10.75
CA SER A 153 13.99 -4.26 9.78
C SER A 153 13.21 -3.85 8.53
N ASN A 154 12.22 -4.66 8.13
CA ASN A 154 11.43 -4.43 6.90
C ASN A 154 10.04 -3.83 7.19
N SER A 155 9.60 -3.82 8.43
CA SER A 155 8.19 -3.53 8.74
C SER A 155 7.99 -2.51 9.86
N LEU A 156 9.05 -2.12 10.58
CA LEU A 156 8.96 -1.15 11.67
C LEU A 156 9.12 0.28 11.12
N HIS A 157 8.12 0.75 10.37
CA HIS A 157 8.08 2.12 9.90
C HIS A 157 7.10 2.94 10.75
N LEU A 158 7.52 4.14 11.20
CA LEU A 158 6.67 5.04 12.01
C LEU A 158 5.34 5.37 11.34
N SER A 159 5.34 5.48 10.00
CA SER A 159 4.12 5.72 9.22
C SER A 159 3.02 4.66 9.41
N TYR A 160 3.37 3.42 9.75
CA TYR A 160 2.38 2.37 10.00
C TYR A 160 1.64 2.53 11.33
N PHE A 161 2.14 3.34 12.25
CA PHE A 161 1.47 3.63 13.52
C PHE A 161 0.48 4.79 13.43
N VAL A 162 0.52 5.60 12.36
CA VAL A 162 -0.36 6.76 12.19
C VAL A 162 -1.84 6.41 12.34
N PRO A 163 -2.39 5.34 11.72
CA PRO A 163 -3.79 4.97 11.91
C PRO A 163 -4.12 4.61 13.37
N SER A 164 -3.21 3.90 14.05
CA SER A 164 -3.40 3.52 15.46
C SER A 164 -3.36 4.73 16.38
N LEU A 165 -2.45 5.66 16.14
CA LEU A 165 -2.37 6.92 16.88
C LEU A 165 -3.60 7.79 16.65
N PHE A 166 -4.14 7.78 15.44
CA PHE A 166 -5.39 8.48 15.13
C PHE A 166 -6.58 7.87 15.88
N VAL A 167 -6.71 6.54 15.93
CA VAL A 167 -7.75 5.88 16.73
C VAL A 167 -7.59 6.19 18.21
N LEU A 168 -6.36 6.17 18.75
CA LEU A 168 -6.08 6.55 20.14
C LEU A 168 -6.46 8.01 20.40
N TYR A 169 -6.11 8.91 19.48
CA TYR A 169 -6.51 10.32 19.55
C TYR A 169 -8.04 10.47 19.61
N LEU A 170 -8.80 9.76 18.77
CA LEU A 170 -10.27 9.79 18.80
C LEU A 170 -10.82 9.26 20.13
N ALA A 171 -10.23 8.19 20.68
CA ALA A 171 -10.63 7.65 21.98
C ALA A 171 -10.37 8.65 23.11
N VAL A 172 -9.20 9.29 23.13
CA VAL A 172 -8.85 10.35 24.10
C VAL A 172 -9.77 11.55 23.94
N LEU A 173 -10.07 11.97 22.72
CA LEU A 173 -10.99 13.06 22.44
C LEU A 173 -12.41 12.73 22.97
N ALA A 174 -12.92 11.53 22.73
CA ALA A 174 -14.20 11.09 23.26
C ALA A 174 -14.22 11.07 24.80
N ALA A 175 -13.16 10.53 25.43
CA ALA A 175 -13.04 10.53 26.88
C ALA A 175 -12.93 11.93 27.48
N SER A 176 -12.36 12.89 26.74
CA SER A 176 -12.17 14.28 27.19
C SER A 176 -13.48 14.99 27.52
N VAL A 177 -14.60 14.53 26.95
CA VAL A 177 -15.95 15.05 27.25
C VAL A 177 -16.26 14.99 28.75
N TRP A 178 -15.71 14.00 29.46
CA TRP A 178 -15.97 13.76 30.87
C TRP A 178 -15.02 14.51 31.82
N PHE A 179 -13.83 14.91 31.32
CA PHE A 179 -12.75 15.41 32.19
C PHE A 179 -12.24 16.80 31.83
N LEU A 180 -12.49 17.30 30.60
CA LEU A 180 -11.93 18.56 30.12
C LEU A 180 -12.98 19.66 30.00
N PRO A 181 -12.60 20.94 30.25
CA PRO A 181 -13.47 22.09 30.01
C PRO A 181 -13.79 22.27 28.54
N ALA A 182 -14.89 22.98 28.23
CA ALA A 182 -15.42 23.14 26.88
C ALA A 182 -14.39 23.65 25.86
N TRP A 183 -13.57 24.62 26.25
CA TRP A 183 -12.54 25.19 25.35
C TRP A 183 -11.48 24.16 24.96
N ALA A 184 -11.05 23.28 25.87
CA ALA A 184 -10.06 22.24 25.60
C ALA A 184 -10.64 21.16 24.67
N ARG A 185 -11.93 20.84 24.79
CA ARG A 185 -12.63 19.92 23.88
C ARG A 185 -12.71 20.48 22.46
N VAL A 186 -13.07 21.78 22.34
CA VAL A 186 -13.09 22.46 21.04
C VAL A 186 -11.69 22.49 20.40
N ALA A 187 -10.67 22.83 21.19
CA ALA A 187 -9.28 22.78 20.70
C ALA A 187 -8.86 21.36 20.23
N GLY A 188 -9.33 20.34 20.94
CA GLY A 188 -9.09 18.93 20.57
C GLY A 188 -9.80 18.51 19.27
N VAL A 189 -10.87 19.16 18.83
CA VAL A 189 -11.55 18.84 17.56
C VAL A 189 -10.86 19.49 16.35
N VAL A 190 -10.12 20.58 16.53
CA VAL A 190 -9.46 21.32 15.43
C VAL A 190 -8.63 20.42 14.50
N PRO A 191 -7.80 19.46 14.96
CA PRO A 191 -7.04 18.58 14.07
C PRO A 191 -7.91 17.73 13.14
N LEU A 192 -9.17 17.43 13.50
CA LEU A 192 -10.07 16.67 12.62
C LEU A 192 -10.45 17.45 11.35
N GLY A 193 -10.42 18.78 11.40
CA GLY A 193 -10.69 19.63 10.24
C GLY A 193 -9.59 19.59 9.18
N PHE A 194 -8.41 19.08 9.53
CA PHE A 194 -7.26 18.90 8.63
C PHE A 194 -7.12 17.47 8.11
N TYR A 195 -7.93 16.54 8.61
CA TYR A 195 -7.94 15.14 8.21
C TYR A 195 -9.11 14.85 7.25
#